data_2106ef96f368e7015cad781b25ede15c
#
_entry.id   2106ef96f368e7015cad781b25ede15c
#
_cell.length_a   1.000
_cell.length_b   1.000
_cell.length_c   1.000
_cell.angle_alpha   90.00
_cell.angle_beta   90.00
_cell.angle_gamma   90.00
#
_symmetry.space_group_name_H-M   'P 1'
#
loop_
_entity.id
_entity.type
_entity.pdbx_description
1 polymer ?
#
loop_
_entity_poly.entity_id
_entity_poly.type
_entity_poly.pdbx_seq_one_letter_code
_entity_poly.pdbx_strand_id
1 'polypeptide(L)'
;MAGKCLFALVLVLAVASASAQSALPVAQVWTGSWAASQQLPEPQNSLAPDDLCDATLRQIVHLSAGGSAIRLHLSNAFGTQTLHLASVHVARPVSAASAKIDPASDRAVTFSGRPDVIIPAGADYLSDPVAFPVPPLSDLAVSIHYDEAPASQTGHPGSRATSYLVHGDAAAAADMADAKKFDHWYQLAGVDVAGGAGAIVALGDSITDGHGATTNGNDRWTDVLAQRLQANEATRSIGVLNEGIGGNHLLTDGLGPNVLARFNRDVQAQPGVRWVIVLEGVNDLGGLTRLSDPPQEAHAAFVRRVLASYEQIVARAHNAHLRVIGGTILPYTDSDYYHPPASNEADRQLINAWIRAAGHFDAVVDFDKALADPARPNHLNPAYDSGDHLHPSAAGYRVMGELIPLSLFAR
;
A
#
# COMPACT_ATOMS: atom_id res chain seq x y z
N MET A 1 -83.62 -2.48 -55.77
CA MET A 1 -83.12 -2.96 -54.43
C MET A 1 -81.69 -2.45 -54.31
N ALA A 2 -81.47 -1.49 -53.46
CA ALA A 2 -80.18 -0.78 -53.36
C ALA A 2 -79.48 -1.35 -52.07
N GLY A 3 -78.31 -1.98 -52.27
CA GLY A 3 -77.49 -2.41 -51.22
C GLY A 3 -76.49 -1.30 -50.78
N LYS A 4 -76.56 -0.88 -49.52
CA LYS A 4 -75.64 0.08 -48.94
C LYS A 4 -74.44 -0.66 -48.39
N CYS A 5 -73.22 -0.40 -48.91
CA CYS A 5 -71.97 -0.81 -48.34
C CYS A 5 -71.59 0.19 -47.27
N LEU A 6 -71.40 -0.32 -46.01
CA LEU A 6 -70.90 0.47 -44.91
C LEU A 6 -69.35 0.22 -44.81
N PHE A 7 -68.59 1.31 -45.05
CA PHE A 7 -67.11 1.28 -44.77
C PHE A 7 -66.87 1.60 -43.34
N ALA A 8 -66.29 0.63 -42.55
CA ALA A 8 -65.80 0.82 -41.22
C ALA A 8 -64.36 1.34 -41.28
N LEU A 9 -64.15 2.55 -40.79
CA LEU A 9 -62.83 3.19 -40.66
C LEU A 9 -62.17 2.66 -39.33
N VAL A 10 -61.16 1.81 -39.48
CA VAL A 10 -60.34 1.36 -38.32
C VAL A 10 -59.26 2.40 -38.06
N LEU A 11 -59.39 3.10 -36.94
CA LEU A 11 -58.39 4.05 -36.48
C LEU A 11 -57.31 3.25 -35.69
N VAL A 12 -56.10 3.07 -36.24
CA VAL A 12 -54.96 2.47 -35.54
C VAL A 12 -54.27 3.55 -34.77
N LEU A 13 -54.46 3.54 -33.45
CA LEU A 13 -53.65 4.36 -32.50
C LEU A 13 -52.28 3.70 -32.34
N ALA A 14 -51.24 4.29 -32.95
CA ALA A 14 -49.85 3.95 -32.65
C ALA A 14 -49.44 4.52 -31.29
N VAL A 15 -49.35 3.67 -30.31
CA VAL A 15 -48.74 4.01 -28.97
C VAL A 15 -47.23 4.00 -29.17
N ALA A 16 -46.63 5.16 -29.28
CA ALA A 16 -45.19 5.32 -29.22
C ALA A 16 -44.70 5.05 -27.76
N SER A 17 -44.21 3.85 -27.52
CA SER A 17 -43.48 3.52 -26.25
C SER A 17 -42.13 4.23 -26.28
N ALA A 18 -42.02 5.39 -25.64
CA ALA A 18 -40.72 6.01 -25.35
C ALA A 18 -40.00 5.11 -24.33
N SER A 19 -39.07 4.31 -24.82
CA SER A 19 -38.10 3.62 -23.96
C SER A 19 -37.22 4.68 -23.29
N ALA A 20 -37.48 4.99 -22.04
CA ALA A 20 -36.54 5.75 -21.22
C ALA A 20 -35.28 4.89 -21.06
N GLN A 21 -34.28 5.18 -21.86
CA GLN A 21 -32.94 4.61 -21.71
C GLN A 21 -32.41 5.16 -20.38
N SER A 22 -32.47 4.36 -19.32
CA SER A 22 -31.83 4.71 -18.07
C SER A 22 -30.34 4.88 -18.35
N ALA A 23 -29.84 6.11 -18.23
CA ALA A 23 -28.41 6.36 -18.27
C ALA A 23 -27.76 5.42 -17.26
N LEU A 24 -26.78 4.62 -17.70
CA LEU A 24 -25.98 3.81 -16.80
C LEU A 24 -25.45 4.75 -15.71
N PRO A 25 -25.51 4.35 -14.42
CA PRO A 25 -24.98 5.18 -13.36
C PRO A 25 -23.50 5.47 -13.68
N VAL A 26 -23.11 6.74 -13.59
CA VAL A 26 -21.71 7.14 -13.75
C VAL A 26 -20.90 6.28 -12.79
N ALA A 27 -19.97 5.49 -13.32
CA ALA A 27 -19.16 4.62 -12.49
C ALA A 27 -18.46 5.46 -11.43
N GLN A 28 -18.62 5.09 -10.16
CA GLN A 28 -17.96 5.74 -9.03
C GLN A 28 -16.45 5.70 -9.27
N VAL A 29 -15.79 6.86 -9.28
CA VAL A 29 -14.33 6.93 -9.34
C VAL A 29 -13.79 6.60 -7.95
N TRP A 30 -12.86 5.67 -7.91
CA TRP A 30 -12.17 5.24 -6.68
C TRP A 30 -10.71 5.65 -6.73
N THR A 31 -10.19 6.08 -5.61
CA THR A 31 -8.78 6.42 -5.42
C THR A 31 -8.27 5.68 -4.19
N GLY A 32 -7.15 5.00 -4.34
CA GLY A 32 -6.49 4.39 -3.19
C GLY A 32 -6.07 5.45 -2.18
N SER A 33 -6.38 5.22 -0.91
CA SER A 33 -6.09 6.13 0.20
C SER A 33 -5.10 5.54 1.20
N TRP A 34 -5.10 4.23 1.33
CA TRP A 34 -4.15 3.46 2.11
C TRP A 34 -3.94 2.10 1.46
N ALA A 35 -2.72 1.60 1.51
CA ALA A 35 -2.41 0.22 1.10
C ALA A 35 -1.23 -0.32 1.90
N ALA A 36 -1.12 -1.65 1.96
CA ALA A 36 0.02 -2.37 2.49
C ALA A 36 0.27 -3.60 1.63
N SER A 37 1.49 -3.72 1.11
CA SER A 37 1.90 -4.88 0.32
C SER A 37 1.84 -6.15 1.15
N GLN A 38 1.17 -7.17 0.63
CA GLN A 38 0.97 -8.42 1.35
C GLN A 38 2.12 -9.40 1.09
N GLN A 39 2.47 -10.15 2.13
CA GLN A 39 3.44 -11.24 2.11
C GLN A 39 2.96 -12.43 2.96
N LEU A 40 3.65 -13.56 2.86
CA LEU A 40 3.55 -14.62 3.86
C LEU A 40 4.30 -14.16 5.11
N PRO A 41 3.64 -14.01 6.28
CA PRO A 41 4.33 -13.66 7.49
C PRO A 41 5.35 -14.73 7.89
N GLU A 42 6.52 -14.32 8.37
CA GLU A 42 7.49 -15.24 8.93
C GLU A 42 6.93 -15.89 10.22
N PRO A 43 7.44 -17.04 10.63
CA PRO A 43 6.91 -17.77 11.80
C PRO A 43 6.76 -16.93 13.08
N GLN A 44 7.72 -16.02 13.33
CA GLN A 44 7.68 -15.12 14.50
C GLN A 44 6.65 -13.99 14.37
N ASN A 45 6.21 -13.68 13.17
CA ASN A 45 5.23 -12.63 12.84
C ASN A 45 3.84 -13.20 12.52
N SER A 46 3.70 -14.53 12.55
CA SER A 46 2.42 -15.22 12.38
C SER A 46 1.68 -15.29 13.71
N LEU A 47 0.36 -15.12 13.67
CA LEU A 47 -0.51 -15.42 14.81
C LEU A 47 -0.65 -16.94 14.96
N ALA A 48 -0.70 -17.43 16.20
CA ALA A 48 -0.98 -18.84 16.43
C ALA A 48 -2.40 -19.20 15.92
N PRO A 49 -2.63 -20.43 15.47
CA PRO A 49 -3.98 -20.84 15.04
C PRO A 49 -5.06 -20.59 16.10
N ASP A 50 -4.75 -20.82 17.38
CA ASP A 50 -5.68 -20.58 18.49
C ASP A 50 -6.00 -19.08 18.67
N ASP A 51 -5.11 -18.17 18.27
CA ASP A 51 -5.37 -16.72 18.31
C ASP A 51 -6.47 -16.30 17.34
N LEU A 52 -6.59 -16.97 16.17
CA LEU A 52 -7.56 -16.62 15.12
C LEU A 52 -8.79 -17.55 15.06
N CYS A 53 -8.94 -18.49 16.02
CA CYS A 53 -10.12 -19.33 16.11
C CYS A 53 -11.20 -18.62 16.93
N ASP A 54 -12.36 -18.36 16.34
CA ASP A 54 -13.45 -17.55 16.93
C ASP A 54 -12.87 -16.27 17.56
N ALA A 55 -12.30 -15.41 16.74
CA ALA A 55 -11.58 -14.21 17.21
C ALA A 55 -11.81 -13.00 16.31
N THR A 56 -11.78 -11.82 16.92
CA THR A 56 -11.85 -10.54 16.21
C THR A 56 -10.53 -9.81 16.26
N LEU A 57 -10.04 -9.47 15.08
CA LEU A 57 -8.85 -8.64 14.87
C LEU A 57 -9.27 -7.24 14.47
N ARG A 58 -8.89 -6.23 15.26
CA ARG A 58 -9.06 -4.80 14.93
C ARG A 58 -7.73 -4.19 14.56
N GLN A 59 -7.68 -3.62 13.36
CA GLN A 59 -6.49 -3.03 12.77
C GLN A 59 -6.74 -1.53 12.53
N ILE A 60 -5.77 -0.68 12.87
CA ILE A 60 -5.87 0.75 12.67
C ILE A 60 -4.99 1.13 11.47
N VAL A 61 -5.57 1.90 10.54
CA VAL A 61 -4.88 2.37 9.34
C VAL A 61 -5.06 3.88 9.19
N HIS A 62 -4.04 4.56 8.63
CA HIS A 62 -4.03 6.02 8.45
C HIS A 62 -4.27 6.37 6.99
N LEU A 63 -5.41 6.99 6.69
CA LEU A 63 -5.84 7.31 5.34
C LEU A 63 -5.12 8.56 4.83
N SER A 64 -4.52 8.52 3.66
CA SER A 64 -3.82 9.65 3.04
C SER A 64 -4.77 10.64 2.35
N ALA A 65 -5.88 10.16 1.78
CA ALA A 65 -6.88 10.95 1.07
C ALA A 65 -8.27 10.75 1.69
N GLY A 66 -9.14 11.76 1.59
CA GLY A 66 -10.51 11.71 2.05
C GLY A 66 -11.52 11.41 0.94
N GLY A 67 -12.73 11.02 1.34
CA GLY A 67 -13.84 10.75 0.43
C GLY A 67 -15.18 10.62 1.12
N SER A 68 -16.27 10.52 0.34
CA SER A 68 -17.63 10.38 0.85
C SER A 68 -18.05 8.95 1.18
N ALA A 69 -17.33 7.98 0.63
CA ALA A 69 -17.50 6.55 0.86
C ALA A 69 -16.15 5.87 0.79
N ILE A 70 -16.06 4.68 1.37
CA ILE A 70 -14.87 3.82 1.33
C ILE A 70 -15.23 2.44 0.79
N ARG A 71 -14.20 1.67 0.37
CA ARG A 71 -14.26 0.22 0.19
C ARG A 71 -12.94 -0.40 0.62
N LEU A 72 -12.99 -1.64 1.07
CA LEU A 72 -11.83 -2.38 1.56
C LEU A 72 -11.31 -3.34 0.50
N HIS A 73 -10.00 -3.56 0.50
CA HIS A 73 -9.35 -4.67 -0.17
C HIS A 73 -8.95 -5.71 0.88
N LEU A 74 -9.53 -6.90 0.80
CA LEU A 74 -9.19 -8.03 1.65
C LEU A 74 -8.44 -9.08 0.84
N SER A 75 -7.35 -9.61 1.41
CA SER A 75 -6.40 -10.44 0.68
C SER A 75 -6.25 -11.82 1.30
N ASN A 76 -6.34 -12.84 0.47
CA ASN A 76 -5.92 -14.21 0.72
C ASN A 76 -4.80 -14.62 -0.25
N ALA A 77 -3.97 -13.64 -0.68
CA ALA A 77 -2.96 -13.82 -1.74
C ALA A 77 -1.93 -14.93 -1.41
N PHE A 78 -1.67 -15.18 -0.12
CA PHE A 78 -0.75 -16.21 0.36
C PHE A 78 -1.49 -17.36 1.08
N GLY A 79 -2.83 -17.36 1.02
CA GLY A 79 -3.65 -18.45 1.53
C GLY A 79 -3.52 -19.70 0.66
N THR A 80 -3.49 -20.87 1.30
CA THR A 80 -3.44 -22.18 0.63
C THR A 80 -4.81 -22.84 0.53
N GLN A 81 -5.81 -22.29 1.23
CA GLN A 81 -7.21 -22.68 1.22
C GLN A 81 -8.11 -21.45 1.16
N THR A 82 -9.40 -21.66 0.98
CA THR A 82 -10.38 -20.57 1.08
C THR A 82 -10.33 -19.94 2.47
N LEU A 83 -10.42 -18.61 2.52
CA LEU A 83 -10.52 -17.83 3.74
C LEU A 83 -11.98 -17.42 3.95
N HIS A 84 -12.58 -17.77 5.08
CA HIS A 84 -13.88 -17.27 5.49
C HIS A 84 -13.70 -16.12 6.49
N LEU A 85 -14.35 -15.00 6.24
CA LEU A 85 -14.46 -13.88 7.17
C LEU A 85 -15.93 -13.74 7.51
N ALA A 86 -16.27 -13.99 8.77
CA ALA A 86 -17.66 -14.09 9.23
C ALA A 86 -18.33 -12.72 9.36
N SER A 87 -17.58 -11.69 9.75
CA SER A 87 -18.04 -10.30 9.73
C SER A 87 -16.87 -9.33 9.58
N VAL A 88 -17.13 -8.19 8.94
CA VAL A 88 -16.15 -7.10 8.79
C VAL A 88 -16.85 -5.78 9.12
N HIS A 89 -16.23 -4.95 9.96
CA HIS A 89 -16.74 -3.65 10.35
C HIS A 89 -15.70 -2.54 10.18
N VAL A 90 -16.15 -1.34 9.96
CA VAL A 90 -15.33 -0.12 9.94
C VAL A 90 -15.88 0.90 10.90
N ALA A 91 -14.99 1.62 11.59
CA ALA A 91 -15.38 2.67 12.53
C ALA A 91 -14.26 3.72 12.66
N ARG A 92 -14.57 4.86 13.29
CA ARG A 92 -13.57 5.84 13.71
C ARG A 92 -12.94 5.38 15.02
N PRO A 93 -11.60 5.14 15.07
CA PRO A 93 -10.93 4.86 16.32
C PRO A 93 -10.86 6.14 17.18
N VAL A 94 -10.80 5.98 18.50
CA VAL A 94 -10.63 7.12 19.43
C VAL A 94 -9.24 7.77 19.24
N SER A 95 -8.23 6.96 18.88
CA SER A 95 -6.90 7.42 18.47
C SER A 95 -6.18 6.31 17.70
N ALA A 96 -5.09 6.64 17.02
CA ALA A 96 -4.24 5.68 16.28
C ALA A 96 -3.72 4.52 17.18
N ALA A 97 -3.59 4.74 18.48
CA ALA A 97 -3.08 3.77 19.45
C ALA A 97 -4.19 3.17 20.34
N SER A 98 -5.44 3.10 19.88
CA SER A 98 -6.58 2.68 20.70
C SER A 98 -7.39 1.55 20.07
N ALA A 99 -7.70 0.54 20.89
CA ALA A 99 -8.70 -0.48 20.54
C ALA A 99 -10.14 0.05 20.56
N LYS A 100 -10.37 1.25 21.15
CA LYS A 100 -11.70 1.87 21.27
C LYS A 100 -12.09 2.56 19.99
N ILE A 101 -13.38 2.42 19.66
CA ILE A 101 -14.00 3.11 18.53
C ILE A 101 -15.13 4.03 19.00
N ASP A 102 -15.51 4.99 18.18
CA ASP A 102 -16.78 5.70 18.29
C ASP A 102 -17.91 4.78 17.79
N PRO A 103 -18.76 4.23 18.68
CA PRO A 103 -19.79 3.28 18.28
C PRO A 103 -20.87 3.89 17.36
N ALA A 104 -21.05 5.21 17.39
CA ALA A 104 -21.97 5.88 16.48
C ALA A 104 -21.47 5.85 15.02
N SER A 105 -20.18 5.68 14.83
CA SER A 105 -19.55 5.57 13.52
C SER A 105 -19.50 4.15 12.97
N ASP A 106 -19.79 3.11 13.77
CA ASP A 106 -19.68 1.71 13.33
C ASP A 106 -20.56 1.42 12.12
N ARG A 107 -19.99 0.73 11.13
CA ARG A 107 -20.68 0.26 9.92
C ARG A 107 -20.23 -1.15 9.58
N ALA A 108 -21.21 -2.05 9.41
CA ALA A 108 -20.95 -3.35 8.82
C ALA A 108 -20.54 -3.19 7.34
N VAL A 109 -19.54 -3.96 6.93
CA VAL A 109 -19.08 -4.04 5.54
C VAL A 109 -19.74 -5.25 4.89
N THR A 110 -20.14 -5.12 3.62
CA THR A 110 -20.76 -6.21 2.87
C THR A 110 -19.95 -6.57 1.64
N PHE A 111 -20.23 -7.76 1.12
CA PHE A 111 -19.62 -8.32 -0.08
C PHE A 111 -20.73 -8.88 -0.97
N SER A 112 -21.06 -8.20 -2.07
CA SER A 112 -22.23 -8.51 -2.91
C SER A 112 -23.54 -8.57 -2.08
N GLY A 113 -23.67 -7.66 -1.11
CA GLY A 113 -24.83 -7.54 -0.21
C GLY A 113 -24.86 -8.53 0.96
N ARG A 114 -23.83 -9.36 1.14
CA ARG A 114 -23.71 -10.33 2.24
C ARG A 114 -22.76 -9.82 3.32
N PRO A 115 -22.99 -10.07 4.60
CA PRO A 115 -22.13 -9.66 5.69
C PRO A 115 -20.83 -10.49 5.82
N ASP A 116 -20.84 -11.70 5.28
CA ASP A 116 -19.73 -12.65 5.27
C ASP A 116 -19.08 -12.73 3.89
N VAL A 117 -17.85 -13.22 3.82
CA VAL A 117 -17.16 -13.45 2.55
C VAL A 117 -16.27 -14.67 2.59
N ILE A 118 -16.28 -15.44 1.49
CA ILE A 118 -15.34 -16.54 1.24
C ILE A 118 -14.40 -16.12 0.12
N ILE A 119 -13.11 -15.95 0.46
CA ILE A 119 -12.06 -15.52 -0.47
C ILE A 119 -11.25 -16.74 -0.90
N PRO A 120 -11.21 -17.10 -2.19
CA PRO A 120 -10.40 -18.21 -2.69
C PRO A 120 -8.91 -18.05 -2.36
N ALA A 121 -8.18 -19.15 -2.28
CA ALA A 121 -6.73 -19.14 -2.15
C ALA A 121 -6.08 -18.33 -3.29
N GLY A 122 -5.13 -17.47 -2.98
CA GLY A 122 -4.42 -16.63 -3.95
C GLY A 122 -5.20 -15.41 -4.45
N ALA A 123 -6.41 -15.13 -3.93
CA ALA A 123 -7.27 -14.07 -4.41
C ALA A 123 -7.30 -12.85 -3.47
N ASP A 124 -7.60 -11.68 -4.07
CA ASP A 124 -7.98 -10.46 -3.37
C ASP A 124 -9.45 -10.14 -3.66
N TYR A 125 -10.17 -9.59 -2.67
CA TYR A 125 -11.58 -9.23 -2.78
C TYR A 125 -11.82 -7.77 -2.40
N LEU A 126 -12.70 -7.12 -3.18
CA LEU A 126 -13.21 -5.80 -2.85
C LEU A 126 -14.51 -5.91 -2.08
N SER A 127 -14.68 -5.10 -1.04
CA SER A 127 -15.98 -4.94 -0.40
C SER A 127 -16.95 -4.14 -1.28
N ASP A 128 -18.22 -4.22 -0.96
CA ASP A 128 -19.20 -3.24 -1.43
C ASP A 128 -18.82 -1.84 -0.91
N PRO A 129 -19.24 -0.77 -1.59
CA PRO A 129 -19.09 0.59 -1.10
C PRO A 129 -19.79 0.79 0.24
N VAL A 130 -19.08 1.35 1.20
CA VAL A 130 -19.63 1.76 2.51
C VAL A 130 -19.80 3.27 2.52
N ALA A 131 -21.01 3.75 2.78
CA ALA A 131 -21.29 5.18 2.99
C ALA A 131 -20.64 5.62 4.31
N PHE A 132 -19.38 6.00 4.23
CA PHE A 132 -18.53 6.35 5.37
C PHE A 132 -17.64 7.53 5.01
N PRO A 133 -18.09 8.78 5.22
CA PRO A 133 -17.27 9.94 4.94
C PRO A 133 -16.02 9.97 5.82
N VAL A 134 -14.86 10.07 5.18
CA VAL A 134 -13.56 10.16 5.84
C VAL A 134 -12.84 11.45 5.44
N PRO A 135 -12.33 12.22 6.41
CA PRO A 135 -11.38 13.28 6.11
C PRO A 135 -10.05 12.72 5.59
N PRO A 136 -9.26 13.46 4.82
CA PRO A 136 -7.87 13.10 4.59
C PRO A 136 -7.09 13.10 5.91
N LEU A 137 -6.01 12.33 5.97
CA LEU A 137 -5.11 12.23 7.13
C LEU A 137 -5.86 11.83 8.40
N SER A 138 -6.79 10.87 8.28
CA SER A 138 -7.59 10.36 9.41
C SER A 138 -7.41 8.86 9.58
N ASP A 139 -7.61 8.41 10.82
CA ASP A 139 -7.51 6.99 11.14
C ASP A 139 -8.83 6.27 10.91
N LEU A 140 -8.74 5.02 10.46
CA LEU A 140 -9.84 4.09 10.27
C LEU A 140 -9.55 2.80 11.05
N ALA A 141 -10.48 2.36 11.88
CA ALA A 141 -10.47 1.04 12.48
C ALA A 141 -11.19 0.07 11.55
N VAL A 142 -10.52 -1.04 11.20
CA VAL A 142 -11.09 -2.17 10.47
C VAL A 142 -11.09 -3.37 11.40
N SER A 143 -12.26 -3.91 11.72
CA SER A 143 -12.45 -5.08 12.57
C SER A 143 -12.91 -6.26 11.74
N ILE A 144 -12.20 -7.39 11.84
CA ILE A 144 -12.47 -8.62 11.08
C ILE A 144 -12.68 -9.75 12.09
N HIS A 145 -13.83 -10.40 12.03
CA HIS A 145 -14.12 -11.61 12.81
C HIS A 145 -13.86 -12.87 11.98
N TYR A 146 -13.08 -13.76 12.54
CA TYR A 146 -12.75 -15.08 12.02
C TYR A 146 -13.49 -16.11 12.86
N ASP A 147 -14.33 -16.91 12.25
CA ASP A 147 -14.94 -18.09 12.90
C ASP A 147 -13.96 -19.27 12.96
N GLU A 148 -13.09 -19.39 11.95
CA GLU A 148 -12.03 -20.38 11.87
C GLU A 148 -10.68 -19.73 11.54
N ALA A 149 -9.60 -20.28 12.08
CA ALA A 149 -8.26 -19.82 11.77
C ALA A 149 -7.90 -20.15 10.30
N PRO A 150 -7.32 -19.19 9.53
CA PRO A 150 -6.85 -19.47 8.19
C PRO A 150 -5.70 -20.48 8.22
N ALA A 151 -5.70 -21.43 7.28
CA ALA A 151 -4.65 -22.44 7.15
C ALA A 151 -3.27 -21.85 6.85
N SER A 152 -3.23 -20.70 6.19
CA SER A 152 -2.03 -19.90 5.92
C SER A 152 -2.43 -18.43 5.98
N GLN A 153 -1.61 -17.61 6.60
CA GLN A 153 -1.90 -16.20 6.78
C GLN A 153 -1.32 -15.37 5.64
N THR A 154 -2.08 -14.38 5.23
CA THR A 154 -1.63 -13.29 4.37
C THR A 154 -1.50 -12.06 5.25
N GLY A 155 -0.40 -11.33 5.19
CA GLY A 155 -0.22 -10.20 6.10
C GLY A 155 0.88 -9.24 5.70
N HIS A 156 1.08 -8.25 6.56
CA HIS A 156 2.11 -7.23 6.44
C HIS A 156 2.76 -6.99 7.82
N PRO A 157 3.93 -7.58 8.09
CA PRO A 157 4.59 -7.48 9.39
C PRO A 157 5.08 -6.08 9.76
N GLY A 158 5.35 -5.23 8.79
CA GLY A 158 5.93 -3.89 8.98
C GLY A 158 4.92 -2.78 9.30
N SER A 159 3.79 -3.07 9.96
CA SER A 159 2.68 -2.11 10.09
C SER A 159 3.03 -0.78 10.77
N ARG A 160 3.94 -0.77 11.72
CA ARG A 160 4.20 0.39 12.60
C ARG A 160 2.91 0.98 13.20
N ALA A 161 1.89 0.13 13.33
CA ALA A 161 0.60 0.44 13.91
C ALA A 161 0.14 -0.74 14.78
N THR A 162 -0.46 -0.45 15.92
CA THR A 162 -0.90 -1.47 16.85
C THR A 162 -2.24 -2.06 16.40
N SER A 163 -2.27 -3.38 16.29
CA SER A 163 -3.46 -4.20 16.08
C SER A 163 -3.89 -4.87 17.39
N TYR A 164 -5.18 -5.17 17.49
CA TYR A 164 -5.83 -5.64 18.70
C TYR A 164 -6.64 -6.90 18.41
N LEU A 165 -6.50 -7.93 19.24
CA LEU A 165 -7.17 -9.21 19.06
C LEU A 165 -7.85 -9.63 20.35
N VAL A 166 -9.11 -10.07 20.25
CA VAL A 166 -9.89 -10.71 21.32
C VAL A 166 -10.63 -11.90 20.74
N HIS A 167 -10.96 -12.90 21.58
CA HIS A 167 -11.81 -14.01 21.18
C HIS A 167 -13.29 -13.61 21.11
N GLY A 168 -14.05 -14.30 20.26
CA GLY A 168 -15.45 -14.05 19.97
C GLY A 168 -15.68 -12.90 18.96
N ASP A 169 -16.95 -12.74 18.55
CA ASP A 169 -17.33 -11.64 17.66
C ASP A 169 -17.43 -10.31 18.43
N ALA A 170 -16.42 -9.50 18.29
CA ALA A 170 -16.32 -8.15 18.81
C ALA A 170 -16.17 -7.10 17.68
N ALA A 171 -16.56 -7.42 16.45
CA ALA A 171 -16.34 -6.54 15.30
C ALA A 171 -16.99 -5.15 15.51
N ALA A 172 -18.22 -5.09 16.06
CA ALA A 172 -18.93 -3.87 16.40
C ALA A 172 -18.69 -3.36 17.84
N ALA A 173 -17.86 -4.06 18.64
CA ALA A 173 -17.66 -3.68 20.05
C ALA A 173 -16.99 -2.32 20.17
N ALA A 174 -17.52 -1.45 21.04
CA ALA A 174 -16.98 -0.11 21.29
C ALA A 174 -15.55 -0.14 21.87
N ASP A 175 -15.23 -1.19 22.62
CA ASP A 175 -13.90 -1.42 23.22
C ASP A 175 -13.56 -2.90 23.11
N MET A 176 -12.27 -3.20 22.89
CA MET A 176 -11.70 -4.54 22.97
C MET A 176 -10.78 -4.57 24.20
N ALA A 177 -11.41 -4.59 25.39
CA ALA A 177 -10.71 -4.62 26.65
C ALA A 177 -9.80 -5.85 26.71
N ASP A 178 -8.60 -5.69 27.30
CA ASP A 178 -7.61 -6.76 27.47
C ASP A 178 -7.14 -7.43 26.19
N ALA A 179 -7.31 -6.76 25.04
CA ALA A 179 -6.88 -7.28 23.75
C ALA A 179 -5.37 -7.61 23.73
N LYS A 180 -5.02 -8.75 23.13
CA LYS A 180 -3.66 -9.04 22.71
C LYS A 180 -3.23 -8.00 21.67
N LYS A 181 -2.02 -7.44 21.82
CA LYS A 181 -1.49 -6.37 20.95
C LYS A 181 -0.28 -6.88 20.19
N PHE A 182 -0.16 -6.44 18.95
CA PHE A 182 0.99 -6.67 18.08
C PHE A 182 1.02 -5.62 16.97
N ASP A 183 2.16 -5.44 16.32
CA ASP A 183 2.37 -4.39 15.32
C ASP A 183 2.47 -5.01 13.91
N HIS A 184 1.39 -5.69 13.48
CA HIS A 184 1.25 -6.31 12.16
C HIS A 184 -0.18 -6.12 11.63
N TRP A 185 -0.35 -6.12 10.30
CA TRP A 185 -1.66 -6.20 9.65
C TRP A 185 -1.84 -7.58 8.99
N TYR A 186 -3.08 -8.08 8.98
CA TYR A 186 -3.45 -9.36 8.37
C TYR A 186 -4.68 -9.19 7.50
N GLN A 187 -4.69 -9.82 6.34
CA GLN A 187 -5.74 -9.87 5.33
C GLN A 187 -6.26 -8.49 4.83
N LEU A 188 -5.80 -7.40 5.35
CA LEU A 188 -6.17 -6.06 4.93
C LEU A 188 -5.08 -5.49 4.02
N ALA A 189 -5.39 -5.34 2.73
CA ALA A 189 -4.44 -4.91 1.70
C ALA A 189 -4.63 -3.46 1.27
N GLY A 190 -5.84 -2.89 1.41
CA GLY A 190 -6.07 -1.53 0.97
C GLY A 190 -7.41 -0.93 1.42
N VAL A 191 -7.47 0.39 1.36
CA VAL A 191 -8.69 1.20 1.54
C VAL A 191 -8.75 2.24 0.43
N ASP A 192 -9.82 2.18 -0.35
CA ASP A 192 -10.13 3.20 -1.35
C ASP A 192 -11.15 4.20 -0.81
N VAL A 193 -11.08 5.40 -1.34
CA VAL A 193 -12.07 6.46 -1.11
C VAL A 193 -12.78 6.83 -2.41
N ALA A 194 -14.05 7.19 -2.30
CA ALA A 194 -14.85 7.69 -3.40
C ALA A 194 -14.42 9.11 -3.78
N GLY A 195 -13.97 9.30 -5.01
CA GLY A 195 -13.45 10.57 -5.53
C GLY A 195 -11.92 10.55 -5.68
N GLY A 196 -11.32 11.74 -5.61
CA GLY A 196 -9.87 11.90 -5.70
C GLY A 196 -9.36 12.23 -7.11
N ALA A 197 -8.08 12.62 -7.19
CA ALA A 197 -7.42 13.06 -8.42
C ALA A 197 -6.39 12.04 -8.92
N GLY A 198 -6.18 10.96 -8.21
CA GLY A 198 -5.23 9.89 -8.47
C GLY A 198 -4.48 9.48 -7.22
N ALA A 199 -3.64 8.45 -7.35
CA ALA A 199 -2.80 7.94 -6.27
C ALA A 199 -1.33 7.83 -6.69
N ILE A 200 -0.46 7.95 -5.71
CA ILE A 200 0.98 7.68 -5.79
C ILE A 200 1.22 6.35 -5.08
N VAL A 201 1.86 5.41 -5.74
CA VAL A 201 2.39 4.21 -5.10
C VAL A 201 3.85 4.45 -4.72
N ALA A 202 4.18 4.27 -3.46
CA ALA A 202 5.54 4.21 -2.96
C ALA A 202 5.98 2.73 -2.90
N LEU A 203 6.78 2.31 -3.88
CA LEU A 203 7.25 0.93 -4.03
C LEU A 203 8.67 0.83 -3.51
N GLY A 204 8.91 -0.09 -2.55
CA GLY A 204 10.22 -0.18 -1.94
C GLY A 204 10.36 -1.25 -0.85
N ASP A 205 11.43 -1.15 -0.12
CA ASP A 205 11.84 -2.04 0.96
C ASP A 205 11.46 -1.50 2.36
N SER A 206 12.21 -1.90 3.41
CA SER A 206 12.01 -1.46 4.80
C SER A 206 12.08 0.05 4.99
N ILE A 207 12.82 0.79 4.15
CA ILE A 207 12.92 2.24 4.22
C ILE A 207 11.60 2.88 3.78
N THR A 208 10.93 2.31 2.80
CA THR A 208 9.59 2.75 2.37
C THR A 208 8.52 2.26 3.32
N ASP A 209 8.59 1.02 3.77
CA ASP A 209 7.71 0.43 4.79
C ASP A 209 7.74 1.21 6.12
N GLY A 210 8.88 1.80 6.46
CA GLY A 210 9.03 2.70 7.61
C GLY A 210 9.71 2.07 8.81
N HIS A 211 10.70 1.20 8.60
CA HIS A 211 11.54 0.72 9.70
C HIS A 211 12.23 1.91 10.39
N GLY A 212 12.14 2.00 11.71
CA GLY A 212 12.63 3.17 12.47
C GLY A 212 11.61 4.31 12.63
N ALA A 213 10.43 4.25 11.98
CA ALA A 213 9.32 5.15 12.27
C ALA A 213 8.67 4.84 13.62
N THR A 214 7.98 5.83 14.17
CA THR A 214 7.32 5.71 15.49
C THR A 214 6.05 4.87 15.36
N THR A 215 5.91 3.82 16.16
CA THR A 215 4.66 3.03 16.22
C THR A 215 3.48 3.94 16.54
N ASN A 216 2.43 3.88 15.73
CA ASN A 216 1.24 4.73 15.75
C ASN A 216 1.52 6.24 15.49
N GLY A 217 2.74 6.59 15.03
CA GLY A 217 3.16 7.98 14.80
C GLY A 217 2.79 8.53 13.43
N ASN A 218 2.58 7.67 12.44
CA ASN A 218 2.32 8.06 11.05
C ASN A 218 3.34 9.10 10.56
N ASP A 219 4.63 8.77 10.71
CA ASP A 219 5.78 9.65 10.46
C ASP A 219 6.80 9.06 9.46
N ARG A 220 6.37 8.11 8.62
CA ARG A 220 7.12 7.63 7.46
C ARG A 220 7.27 8.74 6.44
N TRP A 221 8.22 8.64 5.53
CA TRP A 221 8.34 9.61 4.44
C TRP A 221 7.07 9.68 3.57
N THR A 222 6.34 8.58 3.44
CA THR A 222 5.05 8.50 2.72
C THR A 222 3.95 9.29 3.44
N ASP A 223 3.91 9.24 4.77
CA ASP A 223 2.96 10.02 5.58
C ASP A 223 3.27 11.52 5.50
N VAL A 224 4.55 11.90 5.56
CA VAL A 224 4.99 13.29 5.38
C VAL A 224 4.63 13.80 3.98
N LEU A 225 4.85 12.99 2.93
CA LEU A 225 4.42 13.34 1.57
C LEU A 225 2.89 13.53 1.51
N ALA A 226 2.11 12.63 2.10
CA ALA A 226 0.66 12.75 2.15
C ALA A 226 0.21 14.05 2.84
N GLN A 227 0.78 14.39 3.99
CA GLN A 227 0.50 15.64 4.70
C GLN A 227 0.77 16.86 3.80
N ARG A 228 1.88 16.90 3.08
CA ARG A 228 2.24 17.98 2.16
C ARG A 228 1.30 18.07 0.96
N LEU A 229 0.91 16.92 0.39
CA LEU A 229 -0.05 16.87 -0.72
C LEU A 229 -1.40 17.44 -0.28
N GLN A 230 -1.90 17.05 0.89
CA GLN A 230 -3.18 17.53 1.41
C GLN A 230 -3.16 19.02 1.77
N ALA A 231 -2.02 19.57 2.17
CA ALA A 231 -1.85 20.99 2.46
C ALA A 231 -1.77 21.88 1.20
N ASN A 232 -1.60 21.30 0.00
CA ASN A 232 -1.44 22.02 -1.26
C ASN A 232 -2.69 21.88 -2.14
N GLU A 233 -3.27 23.01 -2.56
CA GLU A 233 -4.55 23.03 -3.30
C GLU A 233 -4.51 22.23 -4.61
N ALA A 234 -3.39 22.23 -5.33
CA ALA A 234 -3.24 21.51 -6.60
C ALA A 234 -3.14 20.00 -6.44
N THR A 235 -2.83 19.50 -5.24
CA THR A 235 -2.54 18.08 -4.98
C THR A 235 -3.39 17.44 -3.87
N ARG A 236 -4.21 18.21 -3.16
CA ARG A 236 -4.98 17.76 -1.97
C ARG A 236 -5.96 16.60 -2.15
N SER A 237 -6.14 16.12 -3.38
CA SER A 237 -7.01 14.98 -3.67
C SER A 237 -6.22 13.76 -4.14
N ILE A 238 -4.90 13.77 -3.97
CA ILE A 238 -4.01 12.67 -4.36
C ILE A 238 -3.75 11.80 -3.13
N GLY A 239 -3.99 10.49 -3.28
CA GLY A 239 -3.65 9.50 -2.26
C GLY A 239 -2.19 9.06 -2.33
N VAL A 240 -1.67 8.55 -1.22
CA VAL A 240 -0.35 7.92 -1.14
C VAL A 240 -0.53 6.51 -0.60
N LEU A 241 -0.04 5.53 -1.34
CA LEU A 241 -0.11 4.10 -1.06
C LEU A 241 1.30 3.60 -0.75
N ASN A 242 1.52 3.12 0.48
CA ASN A 242 2.79 2.58 0.88
C ASN A 242 2.84 1.08 0.58
N GLU A 243 3.58 0.70 -0.46
CA GLU A 243 3.81 -0.67 -0.89
C GLU A 243 5.27 -1.10 -0.60
N GLY A 244 5.83 -0.62 0.51
CA GLY A 244 7.09 -1.10 1.06
C GLY A 244 6.93 -2.48 1.68
N ILE A 245 7.98 -3.30 1.64
CA ILE A 245 8.10 -4.56 2.38
C ILE A 245 9.47 -4.60 3.07
N GLY A 246 9.51 -4.85 4.37
CA GLY A 246 10.78 -5.05 5.07
C GLY A 246 11.64 -6.13 4.42
N GLY A 247 12.92 -5.84 4.15
CA GLY A 247 13.85 -6.81 3.54
C GLY A 247 13.56 -7.16 2.08
N ASN A 248 12.79 -6.36 1.34
CA ASN A 248 12.45 -6.63 -0.06
C ASN A 248 13.63 -6.44 -1.01
N HIS A 249 13.56 -7.09 -2.16
CA HIS A 249 14.61 -7.12 -3.18
C HIS A 249 14.05 -6.89 -4.58
N LEU A 250 14.93 -6.47 -5.50
CA LEU A 250 14.66 -6.45 -6.94
C LEU A 250 14.84 -7.82 -7.59
N LEU A 251 15.88 -8.57 -7.18
CA LEU A 251 16.42 -9.71 -7.93
C LEU A 251 15.99 -11.08 -7.41
N THR A 252 15.57 -11.16 -6.15
CA THR A 252 15.22 -12.43 -5.49
C THR A 252 14.05 -12.21 -4.53
N ASP A 253 13.28 -13.25 -4.24
CA ASP A 253 12.38 -13.21 -3.12
C ASP A 253 13.19 -13.18 -1.81
N GLY A 254 12.70 -12.37 -0.86
CA GLY A 254 13.26 -12.23 0.49
C GLY A 254 12.13 -12.39 1.49
N LEU A 255 11.96 -11.38 2.34
CA LEU A 255 10.75 -11.23 3.14
C LEU A 255 9.64 -10.72 2.20
N GLY A 256 8.93 -11.63 1.58
CA GLY A 256 7.94 -11.35 0.54
C GLY A 256 8.48 -11.49 -0.89
N PRO A 257 7.59 -11.45 -1.90
CA PRO A 257 7.96 -11.55 -3.31
C PRO A 257 8.82 -10.38 -3.76
N ASN A 258 9.73 -10.60 -4.68
CA ASN A 258 10.53 -9.52 -5.26
C ASN A 258 9.65 -8.48 -5.97
N VAL A 259 10.17 -7.25 -6.10
CA VAL A 259 9.41 -6.12 -6.65
C VAL A 259 8.79 -6.42 -8.02
N LEU A 260 9.51 -7.11 -8.90
CA LEU A 260 8.99 -7.43 -10.23
C LEU A 260 7.84 -8.44 -10.19
N ALA A 261 7.85 -9.39 -9.24
CA ALA A 261 6.79 -10.38 -9.07
C ALA A 261 5.50 -9.74 -8.53
N ARG A 262 5.62 -8.79 -7.58
CA ARG A 262 4.46 -8.12 -6.95
C ARG A 262 3.97 -6.87 -7.67
N PHE A 263 4.67 -6.38 -8.69
CA PHE A 263 4.40 -5.11 -9.37
C PHE A 263 2.97 -4.98 -9.89
N ASN A 264 2.36 -6.03 -10.44
CA ASN A 264 0.99 -5.96 -10.95
C ASN A 264 0.00 -5.75 -9.81
N ARG A 265 0.13 -6.52 -8.72
CA ARG A 265 -0.76 -6.44 -7.55
C ARG A 265 -0.59 -5.12 -6.81
N ASP A 266 0.64 -4.74 -6.52
CA ASP A 266 0.96 -3.64 -5.61
C ASP A 266 1.00 -2.28 -6.32
N VAL A 267 1.08 -2.26 -7.66
CA VAL A 267 1.14 -1.01 -8.44
C VAL A 267 -0.01 -0.90 -9.43
N GLN A 268 -0.09 -1.81 -10.40
CA GLN A 268 -1.02 -1.63 -11.54
C GLN A 268 -2.48 -1.83 -11.15
N ALA A 269 -2.76 -2.68 -10.17
CA ALA A 269 -4.11 -2.94 -9.68
C ALA A 269 -4.62 -1.87 -8.71
N GLN A 270 -3.77 -0.93 -8.26
CA GLN A 270 -4.16 0.10 -7.29
C GLN A 270 -5.09 1.14 -7.93
N PRO A 271 -6.25 1.44 -7.30
CA PRO A 271 -7.23 2.35 -7.87
C PRO A 271 -6.72 3.78 -7.99
N GLY A 272 -6.84 4.32 -9.18
CA GLY A 272 -6.46 5.69 -9.46
C GLY A 272 -4.96 5.95 -9.50
N VAL A 273 -4.11 4.92 -9.49
CA VAL A 273 -2.65 5.11 -9.58
C VAL A 273 -2.27 5.87 -10.84
N ARG A 274 -1.34 6.81 -10.70
CA ARG A 274 -0.79 7.64 -11.79
C ARG A 274 0.72 7.79 -11.69
N TRP A 275 1.28 7.65 -10.50
CA TRP A 275 2.70 7.82 -10.23
C TRP A 275 3.21 6.69 -9.36
N VAL A 276 4.44 6.29 -9.62
CA VAL A 276 5.17 5.31 -8.81
C VAL A 276 6.48 5.95 -8.38
N ILE A 277 6.77 5.95 -7.09
CA ILE A 277 8.09 6.29 -6.55
C ILE A 277 8.76 4.97 -6.20
N VAL A 278 9.92 4.71 -6.78
CA VAL A 278 10.68 3.45 -6.57
C VAL A 278 11.92 3.76 -5.73
N LEU A 279 11.97 3.21 -4.52
CA LEU A 279 13.15 3.23 -3.65
C LEU A 279 13.43 1.81 -3.19
N GLU A 280 14.33 1.12 -3.88
CA GLU A 280 14.58 -0.30 -3.71
C GLU A 280 16.03 -0.63 -4.05
N GLY A 281 16.55 -1.77 -3.58
CA GLY A 281 17.83 -2.32 -4.00
C GLY A 281 18.93 -2.33 -2.93
N VAL A 282 18.71 -1.70 -1.76
CA VAL A 282 19.69 -1.73 -0.66
C VAL A 282 19.90 -3.16 -0.13
N ASN A 283 18.82 -3.97 -0.11
CA ASN A 283 18.90 -5.35 0.35
C ASN A 283 19.59 -6.27 -0.67
N ASP A 284 19.41 -6.01 -1.97
CA ASP A 284 20.16 -6.71 -3.03
C ASP A 284 21.65 -6.44 -2.90
N LEU A 285 22.05 -5.16 -2.74
CA LEU A 285 23.42 -4.74 -2.51
C LEU A 285 24.01 -5.35 -1.25
N GLY A 286 23.34 -5.18 -0.12
CA GLY A 286 23.80 -5.73 1.16
C GLY A 286 23.90 -7.24 1.14
N GLY A 287 22.94 -7.90 0.51
CA GLY A 287 22.93 -9.37 0.33
C GLY A 287 24.09 -9.90 -0.51
N LEU A 288 24.54 -9.15 -1.52
CA LEU A 288 25.65 -9.53 -2.39
C LEU A 288 26.94 -9.78 -1.61
N THR A 289 27.22 -8.94 -0.61
CA THR A 289 28.50 -8.95 0.11
C THR A 289 28.40 -9.46 1.55
N ARG A 290 27.20 -9.83 2.02
CA ARG A 290 26.93 -10.18 3.42
C ARG A 290 27.79 -11.34 3.95
N LEU A 291 28.05 -12.36 3.14
CA LEU A 291 28.82 -13.55 3.55
C LEU A 291 30.29 -13.44 3.16
N SER A 292 30.58 -12.82 2.05
CA SER A 292 31.92 -12.59 1.54
C SER A 292 31.87 -11.58 0.40
N ASP A 293 32.96 -10.86 0.17
CA ASP A 293 33.08 -9.95 -0.98
C ASP A 293 33.44 -10.77 -2.25
N PRO A 294 32.53 -10.83 -3.25
CA PRO A 294 32.76 -11.65 -4.43
C PRO A 294 33.74 -10.97 -5.40
N PRO A 295 34.23 -11.68 -6.44
CA PRO A 295 35.10 -11.10 -7.48
C PRO A 295 34.42 -9.94 -8.23
N GLN A 296 35.21 -8.99 -8.74
CA GLN A 296 34.73 -7.81 -9.46
C GLN A 296 33.78 -8.12 -10.63
N GLU A 297 33.97 -9.27 -11.32
CA GLU A 297 33.07 -9.70 -12.40
C GLU A 297 31.62 -9.96 -11.87
N ALA A 298 31.51 -10.50 -10.65
CA ALA A 298 30.21 -10.74 -10.00
C ALA A 298 29.54 -9.41 -9.62
N HIS A 299 30.28 -8.41 -9.11
CA HIS A 299 29.78 -7.04 -8.88
C HIS A 299 29.25 -6.43 -10.17
N ALA A 300 30.03 -6.46 -11.25
CA ALA A 300 29.61 -5.93 -12.55
C ALA A 300 28.37 -6.65 -13.11
N ALA A 301 28.28 -7.97 -12.94
CA ALA A 301 27.11 -8.75 -13.34
C ALA A 301 25.88 -8.41 -12.49
N PHE A 302 26.07 -8.22 -11.18
CA PHE A 302 25.03 -7.82 -10.25
C PHE A 302 24.47 -6.44 -10.60
N VAL A 303 25.32 -5.41 -10.75
CA VAL A 303 24.90 -4.06 -11.13
C VAL A 303 24.07 -4.09 -12.42
N ARG A 304 24.53 -4.81 -13.47
CA ARG A 304 23.75 -4.95 -14.72
C ARG A 304 22.36 -5.53 -14.48
N ARG A 305 22.20 -6.52 -13.58
CA ARG A 305 20.90 -7.12 -13.26
C ARG A 305 19.98 -6.14 -12.53
N VAL A 306 20.52 -5.38 -11.57
CA VAL A 306 19.77 -4.33 -10.86
C VAL A 306 19.26 -3.28 -11.84
N LEU A 307 20.13 -2.76 -12.72
CA LEU A 307 19.75 -1.77 -13.72
C LEU A 307 18.68 -2.31 -14.67
N ALA A 308 18.83 -3.55 -15.16
CA ALA A 308 17.82 -4.19 -15.99
C ALA A 308 16.46 -4.36 -15.28
N SER A 309 16.46 -4.56 -13.95
CA SER A 309 15.21 -4.63 -13.16
C SER A 309 14.51 -3.28 -13.09
N TYR A 310 15.25 -2.18 -12.92
CA TYR A 310 14.67 -0.84 -13.00
C TYR A 310 14.10 -0.54 -14.39
N GLU A 311 14.80 -0.91 -15.46
CA GLU A 311 14.29 -0.77 -16.83
C GLU A 311 12.97 -1.53 -17.03
N GLN A 312 12.84 -2.75 -16.45
CA GLN A 312 11.58 -3.51 -16.49
C GLN A 312 10.46 -2.83 -15.69
N ILE A 313 10.75 -2.26 -14.52
CA ILE A 313 9.77 -1.48 -13.74
C ILE A 313 9.26 -0.31 -14.56
N VAL A 314 10.17 0.48 -15.15
CA VAL A 314 9.82 1.65 -15.98
C VAL A 314 8.99 1.25 -17.19
N ALA A 315 9.42 0.23 -17.94
CA ALA A 315 8.69 -0.25 -19.12
C ALA A 315 7.27 -0.73 -18.77
N ARG A 316 7.12 -1.49 -17.68
CA ARG A 316 5.80 -1.99 -17.23
C ARG A 316 4.90 -0.86 -16.74
N ALA A 317 5.46 0.12 -16.03
CA ALA A 317 4.73 1.30 -15.58
C ALA A 317 4.25 2.14 -16.77
N HIS A 318 5.12 2.42 -17.74
CA HIS A 318 4.77 3.16 -18.95
C HIS A 318 3.70 2.44 -19.78
N ASN A 319 3.75 1.11 -19.89
CA ASN A 319 2.68 0.32 -20.52
C ASN A 319 1.31 0.49 -19.83
N ALA A 320 1.32 0.80 -18.53
CA ALA A 320 0.13 1.13 -17.75
C ALA A 320 -0.16 2.64 -17.67
N HIS A 321 0.53 3.46 -18.48
CA HIS A 321 0.42 4.93 -18.48
C HIS A 321 0.76 5.60 -17.15
N LEU A 322 1.63 5.00 -16.36
CA LEU A 322 2.12 5.54 -15.09
C LEU A 322 3.44 6.27 -15.30
N ARG A 323 3.65 7.33 -14.52
CA ARG A 323 4.95 8.01 -14.43
C ARG A 323 5.77 7.39 -13.31
N VAL A 324 7.08 7.21 -13.54
CA VAL A 324 7.98 6.57 -12.59
C VAL A 324 9.03 7.56 -12.11
N ILE A 325 9.16 7.68 -10.79
CA ILE A 325 10.11 8.54 -10.10
C ILE A 325 11.13 7.64 -9.41
N GLY A 326 12.40 7.75 -9.79
CA GLY A 326 13.48 7.00 -9.17
C GLY A 326 13.98 7.66 -7.90
N GLY A 327 14.04 6.92 -6.79
CA GLY A 327 14.73 7.31 -5.56
C GLY A 327 16.15 6.74 -5.54
N THR A 328 17.16 7.55 -5.20
CA THR A 328 18.53 7.05 -5.05
C THR A 328 18.68 6.26 -3.74
N ILE A 329 19.44 5.16 -3.77
CA ILE A 329 19.69 4.29 -2.61
C ILE A 329 20.54 5.06 -1.58
N LEU A 330 20.07 5.09 -0.34
CA LEU A 330 20.70 5.80 0.78
C LEU A 330 22.11 5.26 1.10
N PRO A 331 22.98 6.07 1.71
CA PRO A 331 24.25 5.58 2.26
C PRO A 331 23.99 4.61 3.43
N TYR A 332 24.76 3.53 3.50
CA TYR A 332 24.64 2.53 4.59
C TYR A 332 25.98 1.84 4.93
N THR A 333 27.09 2.53 4.69
CA THR A 333 28.44 1.97 4.87
C THR A 333 28.70 1.43 6.27
N ASP A 334 28.14 2.04 7.32
CA ASP A 334 28.29 1.60 8.71
C ASP A 334 27.21 0.60 9.15
N SER A 335 26.38 0.06 8.23
CA SER A 335 25.26 -0.82 8.61
C SER A 335 25.72 -2.02 9.45
N ASP A 336 25.18 -2.12 10.66
CA ASP A 336 25.42 -3.24 11.57
C ASP A 336 24.88 -4.59 11.05
N TYR A 337 23.96 -4.53 10.10
CA TYR A 337 23.33 -5.70 9.52
C TYR A 337 24.09 -6.25 8.30
N TYR A 338 24.63 -5.37 7.45
CA TYR A 338 25.29 -5.78 6.20
C TYR A 338 26.83 -5.73 6.23
N HIS A 339 27.42 -4.83 7.04
CA HIS A 339 28.87 -4.61 7.09
C HIS A 339 29.50 -4.44 5.69
N PRO A 340 28.96 -3.52 4.84
CA PRO A 340 29.31 -3.48 3.42
C PRO A 340 30.77 -3.08 3.22
N PRO A 341 31.54 -3.81 2.38
CA PRO A 341 32.90 -3.42 1.98
C PRO A 341 32.87 -2.24 0.99
N ALA A 342 34.05 -1.67 0.71
CA ALA A 342 34.18 -0.55 -0.23
C ALA A 342 33.72 -0.86 -1.66
N SER A 343 33.80 -2.12 -2.08
CA SER A 343 33.28 -2.61 -3.37
C SER A 343 31.76 -2.45 -3.47
N ASN A 344 31.04 -2.71 -2.38
CA ASN A 344 29.60 -2.56 -2.29
C ASN A 344 29.17 -1.08 -2.40
N GLU A 345 29.89 -0.18 -1.72
CA GLU A 345 29.66 1.27 -1.87
C GLU A 345 29.94 1.75 -3.31
N ALA A 346 30.96 1.21 -3.96
CA ALA A 346 31.23 1.52 -5.36
C ALA A 346 30.05 1.09 -6.27
N ASP A 347 29.46 -0.08 -6.05
CA ASP A 347 28.27 -0.54 -6.77
C ASP A 347 27.07 0.37 -6.50
N ARG A 348 26.84 0.76 -5.24
CA ARG A 348 25.76 1.71 -4.88
C ARG A 348 25.93 3.02 -5.63
N GLN A 349 27.15 3.55 -5.72
CA GLN A 349 27.41 4.78 -6.46
C GLN A 349 27.19 4.63 -7.97
N LEU A 350 27.53 3.47 -8.56
CA LEU A 350 27.25 3.17 -9.98
C LEU A 350 25.73 3.13 -10.23
N ILE A 351 24.97 2.45 -9.37
CA ILE A 351 23.51 2.37 -9.47
C ILE A 351 22.89 3.76 -9.31
N ASN A 352 23.31 4.53 -8.29
CA ASN A 352 22.79 5.87 -8.06
C ASN A 352 23.17 6.85 -9.20
N ALA A 353 24.34 6.70 -9.81
CA ALA A 353 24.72 7.51 -10.98
C ALA A 353 23.77 7.21 -12.16
N TRP A 354 23.41 5.94 -12.37
CA TRP A 354 22.46 5.56 -13.41
C TRP A 354 21.05 6.08 -13.10
N ILE A 355 20.56 5.97 -11.84
CA ILE A 355 19.26 6.53 -11.42
C ILE A 355 19.19 8.03 -11.71
N ARG A 356 20.29 8.79 -11.43
CA ARG A 356 20.38 10.24 -11.66
C ARG A 356 20.44 10.61 -13.14
N ALA A 357 20.89 9.72 -13.99
CA ALA A 357 21.06 10.02 -15.42
C ALA A 357 19.70 10.22 -16.10
N ALA A 358 19.61 11.26 -16.93
CA ALA A 358 18.40 11.57 -17.67
C ALA A 358 17.98 10.44 -18.61
N GLY A 359 16.68 10.16 -18.67
CA GLY A 359 16.09 9.20 -19.60
C GLY A 359 15.83 7.81 -19.02
N HIS A 360 16.28 7.51 -17.80
CA HIS A 360 15.98 6.25 -17.13
C HIS A 360 14.66 6.28 -16.35
N PHE A 361 14.40 7.39 -15.65
CA PHE A 361 13.15 7.64 -14.94
C PHE A 361 12.52 8.95 -15.45
N ASP A 362 11.21 9.12 -15.26
CA ASP A 362 10.51 10.37 -15.61
C ASP A 362 10.91 11.55 -14.71
N ALA A 363 11.35 11.25 -13.49
CA ALA A 363 11.95 12.18 -12.54
C ALA A 363 12.79 11.42 -11.52
N VAL A 364 13.60 12.14 -10.76
CA VAL A 364 14.48 11.57 -9.71
C VAL A 364 14.34 12.36 -8.42
N VAL A 365 14.31 11.66 -7.29
CA VAL A 365 14.46 12.21 -5.94
C VAL A 365 15.79 11.70 -5.37
N ASP A 366 16.70 12.62 -5.05
CA ASP A 366 18.07 12.28 -4.62
C ASP A 366 18.15 12.12 -3.09
N PHE A 367 17.55 11.04 -2.59
CA PHE A 367 17.57 10.69 -1.17
C PHE A 367 18.98 10.43 -0.63
N ASP A 368 19.87 9.87 -1.45
CA ASP A 368 21.29 9.64 -1.12
C ASP A 368 21.97 10.93 -0.64
N LYS A 369 21.90 11.98 -1.46
CA LYS A 369 22.51 13.26 -1.09
C LYS A 369 21.82 13.95 0.08
N ALA A 370 20.50 13.80 0.20
CA ALA A 370 19.74 14.48 1.25
C ALA A 370 20.02 13.92 2.65
N LEU A 371 20.27 12.59 2.73
CA LEU A 371 20.47 11.91 4.00
C LEU A 371 21.94 11.60 4.31
N ALA A 372 22.87 11.90 3.39
CA ALA A 372 24.28 11.69 3.61
C ALA A 372 24.84 12.61 4.73
N ASP A 373 25.81 12.10 5.47
CA ASP A 373 26.64 12.90 6.39
C ASP A 373 27.50 13.87 5.55
N PRO A 374 27.38 15.19 5.72
CA PRO A 374 28.17 16.15 4.96
C PRO A 374 29.69 15.98 5.09
N ALA A 375 30.17 15.43 6.20
CA ALA A 375 31.59 15.16 6.44
C ALA A 375 32.03 13.80 5.87
N ARG A 376 31.10 12.86 5.72
CA ARG A 376 31.35 11.50 5.23
C ARG A 376 30.22 11.08 4.27
N PRO A 377 30.22 11.50 2.99
CA PRO A 377 29.08 11.38 2.07
C PRO A 377 28.59 9.94 1.78
N ASN A 378 29.38 8.93 2.10
CA ASN A 378 28.98 7.53 1.99
C ASN A 378 28.38 6.93 3.27
N HIS A 379 28.17 7.75 4.30
CA HIS A 379 27.54 7.38 5.56
C HIS A 379 26.20 8.10 5.74
N LEU A 380 25.27 7.44 6.40
CA LEU A 380 24.02 8.07 6.80
C LEU A 380 24.32 9.15 7.86
N ASN A 381 23.64 10.30 7.72
CA ASN A 381 23.82 11.41 8.66
C ASN A 381 23.30 10.99 10.05
N PRO A 382 24.12 11.09 11.11
CA PRO A 382 23.71 10.67 12.47
C PRO A 382 22.43 11.39 12.97
N ALA A 383 22.11 12.58 12.46
CA ALA A 383 20.86 13.28 12.80
C ALA A 383 19.60 12.62 12.21
N TYR A 384 19.78 11.77 11.20
CA TYR A 384 18.70 11.11 10.45
C TYR A 384 18.68 9.59 10.62
N ASP A 385 19.66 9.04 11.32
CA ASP A 385 19.85 7.60 11.55
C ASP A 385 18.94 7.10 12.67
N SER A 386 18.33 5.94 12.50
CA SER A 386 17.57 5.25 13.56
C SER A 386 18.46 4.58 14.60
N GLY A 387 19.77 4.50 14.34
CA GLY A 387 20.78 3.89 15.19
C GLY A 387 21.34 2.56 14.70
N ASP A 388 20.89 2.07 13.53
CA ASP A 388 21.37 0.83 12.90
C ASP A 388 22.21 1.11 11.62
N HIS A 389 22.43 2.37 11.31
CA HIS A 389 23.21 2.86 10.18
C HIS A 389 22.71 2.40 8.80
N LEU A 390 21.43 2.07 8.71
CA LEU A 390 20.74 1.62 7.51
C LEU A 390 19.41 2.34 7.30
N HIS A 391 18.61 2.45 8.37
CA HIS A 391 17.27 2.99 8.30
C HIS A 391 17.20 4.41 8.83
N PRO A 392 16.42 5.29 8.18
CA PRO A 392 16.15 6.62 8.70
C PRO A 392 15.35 6.59 10.01
N SER A 393 15.62 7.56 10.89
CA SER A 393 14.73 7.92 12.00
C SER A 393 13.52 8.71 11.50
N ALA A 394 12.56 9.03 12.38
CA ALA A 394 11.45 9.93 12.07
C ALA A 394 11.93 11.29 11.52
N ALA A 395 13.09 11.80 12.00
CA ALA A 395 13.70 13.02 11.46
C ALA A 395 14.20 12.83 10.00
N GLY A 396 14.82 11.67 9.71
CA GLY A 396 15.25 11.31 8.36
C GLY A 396 14.07 11.14 7.42
N TYR A 397 13.02 10.46 7.85
CA TYR A 397 11.78 10.31 7.08
C TYR A 397 11.11 11.64 6.77
N ARG A 398 11.15 12.59 7.70
CA ARG A 398 10.66 13.96 7.45
C ARG A 398 11.43 14.60 6.31
N VAL A 399 12.76 14.54 6.33
CA VAL A 399 13.62 15.10 5.26
C VAL A 399 13.30 14.44 3.92
N MET A 400 13.12 13.10 3.88
CA MET A 400 12.75 12.38 2.65
C MET A 400 11.42 12.86 2.09
N GLY A 401 10.37 12.92 2.93
CA GLY A 401 9.05 13.36 2.50
C GLY A 401 9.03 14.84 2.07
N GLU A 402 9.80 15.70 2.73
CA GLU A 402 9.93 17.13 2.40
C GLU A 402 10.71 17.37 1.11
N LEU A 403 11.65 16.50 0.75
CA LEU A 403 12.47 16.62 -0.45
C LEU A 403 11.68 16.46 -1.75
N ILE A 404 10.59 15.69 -1.74
CA ILE A 404 9.85 15.36 -2.95
C ILE A 404 9.11 16.58 -3.49
N PRO A 405 9.40 17.06 -4.73
CA PRO A 405 8.74 18.24 -5.30
C PRO A 405 7.27 17.92 -5.63
N LEU A 406 6.32 18.67 -5.04
CA LEU A 406 4.89 18.48 -5.31
C LEU A 406 4.50 18.79 -6.76
N SER A 407 5.31 19.60 -7.47
CA SER A 407 5.13 19.88 -8.90
C SER A 407 5.19 18.64 -9.80
N LEU A 408 5.78 17.52 -9.32
CA LEU A 408 5.77 16.26 -10.04
C LEU A 408 4.36 15.68 -10.20
N PHE A 409 3.43 16.05 -9.31
CA PHE A 409 2.07 15.53 -9.21
C PHE A 409 1.00 16.57 -9.59
N ALA A 410 1.38 17.84 -9.75
CA ALA A 410 0.47 18.88 -10.22
C ALA A 410 0.01 18.59 -11.66
N ARG A 411 -1.25 18.91 -11.95
CA ARG A 411 -1.88 18.73 -13.28
C ARG A 411 -1.45 19.81 -14.24
#